data_d385b3ba2d2d55183e352dd4b51d8d76
#
_entry.id   d385b3ba2d2d55183e352dd4b51d8d76
#
_cell.length_a   1.000
_cell.length_b   1.000
_cell.length_c   1.000
_cell.angle_alpha   90.00
_cell.angle_beta   90.00
_cell.angle_gamma   90.00
#
_symmetry.space_group_name_H-M   'P 1'
#
loop_
_entity.id
_entity.type
_entity.pdbx_description
1 polymer ?
#
loop_
_entity_poly.entity_id
_entity_poly.type
_entity_poly.pdbx_seq_one_letter_code
_entity_poly.pdbx_strand_id
1 'polypeptide(L)'
;MNKKLIKRIYNVVIILVLLGAVAWCFSHFYHGSDVVYTDDAQVNRHITPINTRVPGFIKEIRFNDYQHVKKGDTLVIIEDAEFRLHVAQAEAGLRGSKSSSSVVTASMGTTASNVQTASADIEEARVDMLNAKQDFDRFAALMKKDAVTRQQYDNAYARYLGAKARYEQASSRRQSAASVRNVQTQQLGGSRAGESVAEAQLNLARLNLSYTVIVATCDGVMGRKDIHEGQLVQPGQMLARIVDDNDVWVVANYRETQMDGITVGKSVDFTAD
;
A
#
# COMPACT_ATOMS: atom_id res chain seq x y z
N MET A 1 -74.34 -64.73 -43.27
CA MET A 1 -73.42 -63.85 -42.45
C MET A 1 -73.82 -62.40 -42.73
N ASN A 2 -74.34 -61.68 -41.72
CA ASN A 2 -75.07 -60.38 -41.85
C ASN A 2 -74.17 -59.22 -42.37
N LYS A 3 -74.41 -58.75 -43.60
CA LYS A 3 -73.73 -57.60 -44.22
C LYS A 3 -73.73 -56.28 -43.31
N LYS A 4 -74.71 -56.22 -42.41
CA LYS A 4 -74.79 -55.13 -41.43
C LYS A 4 -73.78 -55.25 -40.29
N LEU A 5 -73.38 -56.47 -39.91
CA LEU A 5 -72.39 -56.69 -38.87
C LEU A 5 -70.94 -56.32 -39.34
N ILE A 6 -70.67 -56.75 -40.61
CA ILE A 6 -69.38 -56.47 -41.27
C ILE A 6 -69.16 -54.95 -41.42
N LYS A 7 -70.22 -54.20 -41.83
CA LYS A 7 -70.11 -52.73 -41.91
C LYS A 7 -69.89 -52.02 -40.55
N ARG A 8 -70.47 -52.57 -39.43
CA ARG A 8 -70.25 -52.05 -38.12
C ARG A 8 -68.80 -52.31 -37.62
N ILE A 9 -68.30 -53.54 -37.89
CA ILE A 9 -66.91 -53.86 -37.54
C ILE A 9 -65.92 -53.02 -38.35
N TYR A 10 -66.18 -52.82 -39.63
CA TYR A 10 -65.35 -51.96 -40.50
C TYR A 10 -65.32 -50.53 -40.02
N ASN A 11 -66.47 -49.92 -39.63
CA ASN A 11 -66.51 -48.56 -39.09
C ASN A 11 -65.81 -48.45 -37.73
N VAL A 12 -65.88 -49.44 -36.85
CA VAL A 12 -65.20 -49.44 -35.57
C VAL A 12 -63.67 -49.54 -35.79
N VAL A 13 -63.21 -50.34 -36.75
CA VAL A 13 -61.75 -50.38 -37.02
C VAL A 13 -61.24 -49.10 -37.63
N ILE A 14 -62.00 -48.40 -38.48
CA ILE A 14 -61.61 -47.11 -39.01
C ILE A 14 -61.53 -46.06 -37.91
N ILE A 15 -62.48 -46.03 -36.98
CA ILE A 15 -62.48 -45.11 -35.84
C ILE A 15 -61.28 -45.35 -34.91
N LEU A 16 -60.92 -46.63 -34.68
CA LEU A 16 -59.76 -47.00 -33.89
C LEU A 16 -58.45 -46.58 -34.53
N VAL A 17 -58.33 -46.78 -35.88
CA VAL A 17 -57.12 -46.27 -36.62
C VAL A 17 -57.03 -44.77 -36.63
N LEU A 18 -58.16 -44.05 -36.79
CA LEU A 18 -58.19 -42.61 -36.70
C LEU A 18 -57.78 -42.06 -35.29
N LEU A 19 -58.33 -42.73 -34.25
CA LEU A 19 -57.95 -42.37 -32.87
C LEU A 19 -56.46 -42.68 -32.61
N GLY A 20 -55.95 -43.79 -33.13
CA GLY A 20 -54.53 -44.13 -33.05
C GLY A 20 -53.63 -43.09 -33.77
N ALA A 21 -54.05 -42.70 -34.99
CA ALA A 21 -53.32 -41.65 -35.76
C ALA A 21 -53.35 -40.28 -35.07
N VAL A 22 -54.47 -39.87 -34.48
CA VAL A 22 -54.60 -38.64 -33.74
C VAL A 22 -53.76 -38.69 -32.47
N ALA A 23 -53.76 -39.78 -31.73
CA ALA A 23 -52.94 -39.96 -30.51
C ALA A 23 -51.45 -39.97 -30.87
N TRP A 24 -51.05 -40.60 -31.97
CA TRP A 24 -49.66 -40.58 -32.46
C TRP A 24 -49.23 -39.20 -32.92
N CYS A 25 -50.09 -38.49 -33.65
CA CYS A 25 -49.80 -37.10 -34.07
C CYS A 25 -49.70 -36.16 -32.86
N PHE A 26 -50.58 -36.32 -31.87
CA PHE A 26 -50.55 -35.54 -30.64
C PHE A 26 -49.30 -35.85 -29.82
N SER A 27 -48.90 -37.10 -29.67
CA SER A 27 -47.68 -37.51 -29.00
C SER A 27 -46.42 -36.97 -29.70
N HIS A 28 -46.42 -37.03 -31.02
CA HIS A 28 -45.28 -36.55 -31.81
C HIS A 28 -45.17 -35.02 -31.80
N PHE A 29 -46.29 -34.32 -31.77
CA PHE A 29 -46.32 -32.84 -31.71
C PHE A 29 -46.01 -32.32 -30.31
N TYR A 30 -46.42 -33.01 -29.26
CA TYR A 30 -46.15 -32.62 -27.86
C TYR A 30 -44.73 -32.94 -27.38
N HIS A 31 -44.07 -33.95 -27.91
CA HIS A 31 -42.69 -34.35 -27.54
C HIS A 31 -41.61 -33.59 -28.34
N GLY A 32 -42.00 -32.76 -29.31
CA GLY A 32 -41.06 -32.06 -30.18
C GLY A 32 -40.62 -30.64 -29.71
N SER A 33 -41.12 -30.15 -28.55
CA SER A 33 -40.97 -28.73 -28.20
C SER A 33 -40.12 -28.41 -26.94
N ASP A 34 -39.46 -29.40 -26.32
CA ASP A 34 -38.70 -29.15 -25.08
C ASP A 34 -37.24 -28.75 -25.28
N VAL A 35 -36.75 -28.73 -26.52
CA VAL A 35 -35.39 -28.28 -26.83
C VAL A 35 -35.44 -26.86 -27.37
N VAL A 36 -34.97 -25.93 -26.54
CA VAL A 36 -34.78 -24.52 -26.93
C VAL A 36 -33.38 -24.39 -27.52
N TYR A 37 -33.28 -23.93 -28.77
CA TYR A 37 -31.98 -23.70 -29.38
C TYR A 37 -31.88 -22.29 -29.94
N THR A 38 -30.65 -21.79 -30.02
CA THR A 38 -30.30 -20.55 -30.68
C THR A 38 -28.99 -20.73 -31.43
N ASP A 39 -28.87 -20.04 -32.55
CA ASP A 39 -27.65 -19.91 -33.36
C ASP A 39 -26.92 -18.56 -33.07
N ASP A 40 -27.55 -17.70 -32.27
CA ASP A 40 -26.94 -16.43 -31.80
C ASP A 40 -26.29 -16.62 -30.42
N ALA A 41 -25.21 -17.39 -30.41
CA ALA A 41 -24.39 -17.61 -29.22
C ALA A 41 -22.94 -17.18 -29.48
N GLN A 42 -22.33 -16.52 -28.50
CA GLN A 42 -20.97 -16.02 -28.61
C GLN A 42 -20.13 -16.51 -27.44
N VAL A 43 -18.95 -17.02 -27.73
CA VAL A 43 -17.96 -17.41 -26.72
C VAL A 43 -17.20 -16.13 -26.30
N ASN A 44 -17.28 -15.79 -25.02
CA ASN A 44 -16.62 -14.62 -24.46
C ASN A 44 -15.53 -15.04 -23.47
N ARG A 45 -14.52 -14.20 -23.35
CA ARG A 45 -13.42 -14.32 -22.36
C ARG A 45 -13.14 -12.99 -21.74
N HIS A 46 -12.55 -12.98 -20.55
CA HIS A 46 -12.05 -11.76 -19.94
C HIS A 46 -10.87 -11.20 -20.73
N ILE A 47 -10.96 -9.92 -21.09
CA ILE A 47 -9.89 -9.22 -21.78
C ILE A 47 -9.31 -8.21 -20.78
N THR A 48 -8.05 -8.40 -20.42
CA THR A 48 -7.32 -7.53 -19.51
C THR A 48 -6.47 -6.56 -20.32
N PRO A 49 -6.76 -5.25 -20.30
CA PRO A 49 -5.92 -4.25 -20.96
C PRO A 49 -4.64 -4.02 -20.16
N ILE A 50 -3.52 -3.97 -20.84
CA ILE A 50 -2.21 -3.63 -20.30
C ILE A 50 -1.90 -2.18 -20.66
N ASN A 51 -1.90 -1.30 -19.67
CA ASN A 51 -1.68 0.13 -19.82
C ASN A 51 -0.35 0.54 -19.18
N THR A 52 0.32 1.53 -19.78
CA THR A 52 1.48 2.16 -19.12
C THR A 52 1.04 3.11 -18.02
N ARG A 53 1.87 3.22 -16.96
CA ARG A 53 1.67 4.16 -15.84
C ARG A 53 2.62 5.36 -15.92
N VAL A 54 3.67 5.26 -16.74
CA VAL A 54 4.68 6.30 -16.89
C VAL A 54 4.82 6.68 -18.37
N PRO A 55 5.16 7.95 -18.67
CA PRO A 55 5.47 8.36 -20.06
C PRO A 55 6.87 7.88 -20.43
N GLY A 56 7.13 7.72 -21.73
CA GLY A 56 8.47 7.43 -22.23
C GLY A 56 8.45 6.76 -23.58
N PHE A 57 9.63 6.53 -24.14
CA PHE A 57 9.76 5.81 -25.40
C PHE A 57 9.84 4.30 -25.13
N ILE A 58 9.19 3.51 -25.98
CA ILE A 58 9.29 2.05 -25.93
C ILE A 58 10.70 1.66 -26.37
N LYS A 59 11.45 1.04 -25.47
CA LYS A 59 12.81 0.55 -25.74
C LYS A 59 12.80 -0.83 -26.40
N GLU A 60 11.94 -1.72 -25.90
CA GLU A 60 11.89 -3.12 -26.33
C GLU A 60 10.50 -3.71 -26.12
N ILE A 61 10.03 -4.53 -27.06
CA ILE A 61 8.79 -5.30 -26.97
C ILE A 61 9.14 -6.79 -26.96
N ARG A 62 8.80 -7.48 -25.88
CA ARG A 62 9.20 -8.89 -25.63
C ARG A 62 8.09 -9.90 -25.86
N PHE A 63 7.05 -9.56 -26.57
CA PHE A 63 5.98 -10.49 -26.93
C PHE A 63 5.67 -10.40 -28.43
N ASN A 64 5.12 -11.50 -28.96
CA ASN A 64 4.56 -11.58 -30.30
C ASN A 64 3.04 -11.62 -30.26
N ASP A 65 2.41 -11.32 -31.40
CA ASP A 65 0.97 -11.46 -31.56
C ASP A 65 0.53 -12.90 -31.28
N TYR A 66 -0.55 -13.05 -30.50
CA TYR A 66 -1.14 -14.35 -30.13
C TYR A 66 -0.22 -15.29 -29.35
N GLN A 67 0.86 -14.77 -28.77
CA GLN A 67 1.75 -15.53 -27.91
C GLN A 67 1.10 -15.79 -26.54
N HIS A 68 1.27 -17.02 -26.05
CA HIS A 68 0.89 -17.38 -24.67
C HIS A 68 1.90 -16.78 -23.68
N VAL A 69 1.41 -16.11 -22.65
CA VAL A 69 2.21 -15.45 -21.60
C VAL A 69 1.72 -15.87 -20.23
N LYS A 70 2.63 -15.87 -19.26
CA LYS A 70 2.34 -16.13 -17.85
C LYS A 70 2.37 -14.84 -17.06
N LYS A 71 1.61 -14.79 -15.99
CA LYS A 71 1.64 -13.69 -15.03
C LYS A 71 3.07 -13.42 -14.54
N GLY A 72 3.53 -12.18 -14.69
CA GLY A 72 4.88 -11.74 -14.35
C GLY A 72 5.86 -11.72 -15.53
N ASP A 73 5.51 -12.27 -16.70
CA ASP A 73 6.36 -12.17 -17.88
C ASP A 73 6.49 -10.71 -18.31
N THR A 74 7.72 -10.30 -18.66
CA THR A 74 8.00 -8.94 -19.13
C THR A 74 7.50 -8.79 -20.56
N LEU A 75 6.59 -7.83 -20.78
CA LEU A 75 5.97 -7.58 -22.08
C LEU A 75 6.62 -6.41 -22.82
N VAL A 76 6.78 -5.29 -22.12
CA VAL A 76 7.32 -4.05 -22.71
C VAL A 76 8.30 -3.41 -21.75
N ILE A 77 9.38 -2.87 -22.29
CA ILE A 77 10.35 -2.08 -21.55
C ILE A 77 10.32 -0.66 -22.10
N ILE A 78 10.04 0.31 -21.23
CA ILE A 78 10.14 1.74 -21.51
C ILE A 78 11.57 2.19 -21.20
N GLU A 79 12.07 3.20 -21.89
CA GLU A 79 13.39 3.78 -21.62
C GLU A 79 13.47 4.29 -20.18
N ASP A 80 14.44 3.78 -19.42
CA ASP A 80 14.53 3.96 -17.98
C ASP A 80 15.63 4.94 -17.53
N ALA A 81 16.37 5.52 -18.48
CA ALA A 81 17.53 6.37 -18.18
C ALA A 81 17.18 7.55 -17.27
N GLU A 82 16.10 8.28 -17.57
CA GLU A 82 15.63 9.40 -16.79
C GLU A 82 15.18 8.97 -15.39
N PHE A 83 14.43 7.88 -15.28
CA PHE A 83 13.97 7.33 -14.00
C PHE A 83 15.12 6.88 -13.11
N ARG A 84 16.19 6.30 -13.67
CA ARG A 84 17.42 5.96 -12.93
C ARG A 84 18.12 7.19 -12.39
N LEU A 85 18.17 8.30 -13.16
CA LEU A 85 18.71 9.57 -12.68
C LEU A 85 17.87 10.13 -11.53
N HIS A 86 16.55 10.07 -11.60
CA HIS A 86 15.68 10.47 -10.49
C HIS A 86 15.91 9.64 -9.23
N VAL A 87 16.12 8.32 -9.36
CA VAL A 87 16.48 7.46 -8.23
C VAL A 87 17.82 7.89 -7.64
N ALA A 88 18.84 8.10 -8.48
CA ALA A 88 20.16 8.53 -8.01
C ALA A 88 20.12 9.90 -7.31
N GLN A 89 19.33 10.84 -7.82
CA GLN A 89 19.09 12.15 -7.20
C GLN A 89 18.42 12.01 -5.83
N ALA A 90 17.36 11.20 -5.72
CA ALA A 90 16.64 10.96 -4.47
C ALA A 90 17.53 10.23 -3.44
N GLU A 91 18.39 9.29 -3.88
CA GLU A 91 19.39 8.63 -3.02
C GLU A 91 20.43 9.63 -2.48
N ALA A 92 20.88 10.56 -3.29
CA ALA A 92 21.77 11.62 -2.85
C ALA A 92 21.08 12.54 -1.83
N GLY A 93 19.81 12.89 -2.05
CA GLY A 93 18.99 13.65 -1.11
C GLY A 93 18.84 12.94 0.24
N LEU A 94 18.55 11.64 0.24
CA LEU A 94 18.46 10.85 1.46
C LEU A 94 19.80 10.79 2.20
N ARG A 95 20.92 10.60 1.49
CA ARG A 95 22.27 10.66 2.11
C ARG A 95 22.54 12.01 2.76
N GLY A 96 22.16 13.11 2.11
CA GLY A 96 22.26 14.47 2.67
C GLY A 96 21.47 14.64 3.96
N SER A 97 20.20 14.21 3.97
CA SER A 97 19.34 14.26 5.15
C SER A 97 19.87 13.41 6.31
N LYS A 98 20.39 12.20 6.03
CA LYS A 98 21.05 11.32 7.01
C LYS A 98 22.29 11.97 7.61
N SER A 99 23.11 12.60 6.77
CA SER A 99 24.30 13.33 7.25
C SER A 99 23.91 14.47 8.18
N SER A 100 22.89 15.26 7.84
CA SER A 100 22.36 16.33 8.69
C SER A 100 21.87 15.79 10.04
N SER A 101 21.09 14.73 10.05
CA SER A 101 20.62 14.06 11.27
C SER A 101 21.78 13.53 12.14
N SER A 102 22.83 13.01 11.53
CA SER A 102 24.05 12.55 12.22
C SER A 102 24.80 13.70 12.90
N VAL A 103 24.92 14.86 12.23
CA VAL A 103 25.55 16.06 12.82
C VAL A 103 24.78 16.55 14.06
N VAL A 104 23.45 16.62 13.99
CA VAL A 104 22.62 16.98 15.15
C VAL A 104 22.77 15.96 16.28
N THR A 105 22.83 14.66 15.97
CA THR A 105 23.04 13.60 16.97
C THR A 105 24.40 13.75 17.66
N ALA A 106 25.46 14.03 16.92
CA ALA A 106 26.80 14.27 17.48
C ALA A 106 26.80 15.52 18.40
N SER A 107 26.14 16.60 17.98
CA SER A 107 25.97 17.82 18.79
C SER A 107 25.21 17.56 20.10
N MET A 108 24.22 16.66 20.09
CA MET A 108 23.52 16.22 21.31
C MET A 108 24.45 15.52 22.31
N GLY A 109 25.43 14.76 21.83
CA GLY A 109 26.45 14.12 22.69
C GLY A 109 27.23 15.18 23.48
N THR A 110 27.70 16.24 22.82
CA THR A 110 28.42 17.36 23.45
C THR A 110 27.54 18.07 24.49
N THR A 111 26.28 18.34 24.14
CA THR A 111 25.34 18.97 25.05
C THR A 111 25.01 18.10 26.26
N ALA A 112 24.91 16.79 26.09
CA ALA A 112 24.71 15.84 27.19
C ALA A 112 25.90 15.91 28.19
N SER A 113 27.13 15.96 27.68
CA SER A 113 28.33 16.14 28.50
C SER A 113 28.31 17.46 29.26
N ASN A 114 27.89 18.55 28.62
CA ASN A 114 27.77 19.89 29.29
C ASN A 114 26.73 19.86 30.43
N VAL A 115 25.59 19.17 30.23
CA VAL A 115 24.58 18.98 31.30
C VAL A 115 25.16 18.17 32.45
N GLN A 116 25.96 17.13 32.17
CA GLN A 116 26.61 16.32 33.18
C GLN A 116 27.63 17.13 33.98
N THR A 117 28.47 17.94 33.33
CA THR A 117 29.42 18.84 34.00
C THR A 117 28.69 19.82 34.88
N ALA A 118 27.66 20.51 34.38
CA ALA A 118 26.87 21.44 35.19
C ALA A 118 26.13 20.73 36.36
N SER A 119 25.85 19.42 36.25
CA SER A 119 25.28 18.66 37.36
C SER A 119 26.35 18.32 38.44
N ALA A 120 27.60 18.14 38.07
CA ALA A 120 28.70 17.97 39.00
C ALA A 120 28.99 19.30 39.75
N ASP A 121 29.02 20.41 39.02
CA ASP A 121 29.23 21.77 39.61
C ASP A 121 28.18 22.13 40.67
N ILE A 122 26.89 21.72 40.42
CA ILE A 122 25.82 22.02 41.40
C ILE A 122 25.96 21.17 42.65
N GLU A 123 26.45 19.91 42.52
CA GLU A 123 26.67 19.04 43.69
C GLU A 123 27.86 19.54 44.53
N GLU A 124 28.95 19.99 43.92
CA GLU A 124 30.06 20.67 44.62
C GLU A 124 29.56 21.92 45.37
N ALA A 125 28.88 22.79 44.70
CA ALA A 125 28.33 24.01 45.31
C ALA A 125 27.33 23.72 46.44
N ARG A 126 26.58 22.59 46.33
CA ARG A 126 25.64 22.14 47.35
C ARG A 126 26.38 21.71 48.63
N VAL A 127 27.46 20.92 48.47
CA VAL A 127 28.28 20.50 49.61
C VAL A 127 28.90 21.70 50.34
N ASP A 128 29.44 22.68 49.59
CA ASP A 128 29.99 23.89 50.14
C ASP A 128 28.93 24.69 50.90
N MET A 129 27.74 24.85 50.34
CA MET A 129 26.62 25.53 51.00
C MET A 129 26.20 24.83 52.29
N LEU A 130 26.13 23.50 52.29
CA LEU A 130 25.78 22.72 53.48
C LEU A 130 26.84 22.84 54.60
N ASN A 131 28.12 22.80 54.25
CA ASN A 131 29.22 22.99 55.19
C ASN A 131 29.18 24.41 55.77
N ALA A 132 29.05 25.45 54.94
CA ALA A 132 28.94 26.81 55.38
C ALA A 132 27.70 27.03 56.25
N LYS A 133 26.59 26.37 55.97
CA LYS A 133 25.36 26.40 56.77
C LYS A 133 25.58 25.79 58.15
N GLN A 134 26.22 24.61 58.20
CA GLN A 134 26.50 23.95 59.47
C GLN A 134 27.40 24.83 60.38
N ASP A 135 28.42 25.47 59.79
CA ASP A 135 29.24 26.43 60.51
C ASP A 135 28.46 27.61 61.02
N PHE A 136 27.65 28.26 60.17
CA PHE A 136 26.79 29.33 60.57
C PHE A 136 25.82 28.91 61.70
N ASP A 137 25.14 27.78 61.60
CA ASP A 137 24.21 27.26 62.63
C ASP A 137 24.95 27.02 63.96
N ARG A 138 26.22 26.54 63.93
CA ARG A 138 27.07 26.38 65.11
C ARG A 138 27.40 27.74 65.75
N PHE A 139 27.87 28.71 64.97
CA PHE A 139 28.16 30.05 65.46
C PHE A 139 26.94 30.80 65.99
N ALA A 140 25.77 30.58 65.37
CA ALA A 140 24.51 31.11 65.85
C ALA A 140 24.11 30.54 67.23
N ALA A 141 24.36 29.23 67.46
CA ALA A 141 24.10 28.63 68.75
C ALA A 141 25.07 29.09 69.83
N LEU A 142 26.36 29.30 69.50
CA LEU A 142 27.39 29.82 70.42
C LEU A 142 27.17 31.32 70.73
N MET A 143 26.70 32.10 69.81
CA MET A 143 26.35 33.53 69.99
C MET A 143 25.24 33.73 71.02
N LYS A 144 24.23 32.79 71.02
CA LYS A 144 23.14 32.78 72.01
C LYS A 144 23.64 32.48 73.43
N LYS A 145 24.89 31.95 73.58
CA LYS A 145 25.55 31.67 74.85
C LYS A 145 26.68 32.63 75.17
N ASP A 146 26.81 33.75 74.44
CA ASP A 146 27.87 34.71 74.52
C ASP A 146 29.30 34.09 74.40
N ALA A 147 29.44 32.98 73.72
CA ALA A 147 30.70 32.28 73.61
C ALA A 147 31.53 32.65 72.37
N VAL A 148 31.04 33.55 71.50
CA VAL A 148 31.71 33.98 70.26
C VAL A 148 31.45 35.50 70.07
N THR A 149 32.38 36.17 69.33
CA THR A 149 32.21 37.58 68.97
C THR A 149 31.20 37.77 67.85
N ARG A 150 30.56 38.97 67.82
CA ARG A 150 29.64 39.33 66.74
C ARG A 150 30.28 39.26 65.34
N GLN A 151 31.57 39.69 65.29
CA GLN A 151 32.35 39.57 64.04
C GLN A 151 32.48 38.17 63.52
N GLN A 152 32.69 37.14 64.41
CA GLN A 152 32.77 35.75 64.05
C GLN A 152 31.42 35.20 63.50
N TYR A 153 30.30 35.59 64.14
CA TYR A 153 28.98 35.28 63.68
C TYR A 153 28.68 35.91 62.30
N ASP A 154 28.94 37.22 62.13
CA ASP A 154 28.70 37.94 60.86
C ASP A 154 29.57 37.35 59.74
N ASN A 155 30.80 36.92 59.99
CA ASN A 155 31.67 36.27 59.02
C ASN A 155 31.13 34.91 58.61
N ALA A 156 30.63 34.09 59.55
CA ALA A 156 30.03 32.78 59.22
C ALA A 156 28.74 32.96 58.41
N TYR A 157 27.92 33.98 58.74
CA TYR A 157 26.72 34.28 57.99
C TYR A 157 27.04 34.75 56.56
N ALA A 158 28.05 35.60 56.39
CA ALA A 158 28.49 36.08 55.07
C ALA A 158 29.01 34.92 54.20
N ARG A 159 29.77 33.98 54.80
CA ARG A 159 30.23 32.75 54.10
C ARG A 159 29.06 31.87 53.65
N TYR A 160 28.05 31.68 54.50
CA TYR A 160 26.85 30.92 54.13
C TYR A 160 26.08 31.58 52.98
N LEU A 161 25.88 32.91 53.03
CA LEU A 161 25.20 33.62 51.94
C LEU A 161 25.98 33.57 50.64
N GLY A 162 27.30 33.68 50.69
CA GLY A 162 28.17 33.53 49.50
C GLY A 162 28.09 32.09 48.89
N ALA A 163 28.14 31.04 49.74
CA ALA A 163 28.00 29.67 49.29
C ALA A 163 26.62 29.39 48.73
N LYS A 164 25.55 29.93 49.33
CA LYS A 164 24.17 29.84 48.83
C LYS A 164 24.03 30.49 47.46
N ALA A 165 24.59 31.67 47.25
CA ALA A 165 24.58 32.37 45.98
C ALA A 165 25.31 31.54 44.86
N ARG A 166 26.42 30.89 45.20
CA ARG A 166 27.13 29.98 44.27
C ARG A 166 26.27 28.76 43.89
N TYR A 167 25.59 28.18 44.85
CA TYR A 167 24.66 27.05 44.59
C TYR A 167 23.51 27.49 43.65
N GLU A 168 22.89 28.65 43.92
CA GLU A 168 21.83 29.20 43.07
C GLU A 168 22.34 29.49 41.65
N GLN A 169 23.56 30.01 41.52
CA GLN A 169 24.21 30.26 40.23
C GLN A 169 24.47 28.92 39.47
N ALA A 170 25.01 27.88 40.14
CA ALA A 170 25.25 26.57 39.55
C ALA A 170 23.93 25.92 39.12
N SER A 171 22.86 26.03 39.93
CA SER A 171 21.51 25.58 39.61
C SER A 171 20.99 26.22 38.33
N SER A 172 21.13 27.55 38.19
CA SER A 172 20.71 28.29 36.99
C SER A 172 21.50 27.88 35.75
N ARG A 173 22.83 27.62 35.88
CA ARG A 173 23.66 27.11 34.78
C ARG A 173 23.17 25.73 34.31
N ARG A 174 22.90 24.79 35.23
CA ARG A 174 22.35 23.48 34.88
C ARG A 174 21.00 23.60 34.17
N GLN A 175 20.13 24.48 34.67
CA GLN A 175 18.83 24.72 34.04
C GLN A 175 18.97 25.23 32.59
N SER A 176 19.90 26.17 32.36
CA SER A 176 20.21 26.67 31.02
C SER A 176 20.74 25.58 30.10
N ALA A 177 21.68 24.73 30.59
CA ALA A 177 22.20 23.58 29.83
C ALA A 177 21.12 22.58 29.49
N ALA A 178 20.18 22.29 30.41
CA ALA A 178 19.03 21.41 30.16
C ALA A 178 18.08 22.00 29.13
N SER A 179 17.87 23.34 29.13
CA SER A 179 17.03 24.00 28.11
C SER A 179 17.65 23.87 26.70
N VAL A 180 18.96 24.07 26.57
CA VAL A 180 19.69 23.87 25.30
C VAL A 180 19.52 22.42 24.80
N ARG A 181 19.64 21.43 25.70
CA ARG A 181 19.41 20.02 25.36
C ARG A 181 18.01 19.80 24.80
N ASN A 182 16.98 20.39 25.40
CA ASN A 182 15.60 20.24 24.94
C ASN A 182 15.41 20.83 23.53
N VAL A 183 15.99 21.99 23.25
CA VAL A 183 15.98 22.59 21.90
C VAL A 183 16.64 21.67 20.87
N GLN A 184 17.80 21.10 21.19
CA GLN A 184 18.47 20.15 20.30
C GLN A 184 17.70 18.86 20.08
N THR A 185 16.97 18.38 21.11
CA THR A 185 16.09 17.21 20.96
C THR A 185 14.97 17.50 19.95
N GLN A 186 14.38 18.68 19.99
CA GLN A 186 13.37 19.08 19.00
C GLN A 186 13.98 19.23 17.59
N GLN A 187 15.17 19.79 17.50
CA GLN A 187 15.89 19.91 16.22
C GLN A 187 16.22 18.55 15.61
N LEU A 188 16.59 17.56 16.45
CA LEU A 188 16.77 16.17 16.00
C LEU A 188 15.45 15.58 15.47
N GLY A 189 14.33 15.85 16.15
CA GLY A 189 13.00 15.46 15.67
C GLY A 189 12.71 16.01 14.26
N GLY A 190 12.99 17.30 14.05
CA GLY A 190 12.86 17.96 12.74
C GLY A 190 13.77 17.33 11.67
N SER A 191 15.05 17.06 12.01
CA SER A 191 15.99 16.42 11.07
C SER A 191 15.54 15.01 10.69
N ARG A 192 15.04 14.22 11.64
CA ARG A 192 14.50 12.87 11.38
C ARG A 192 13.23 12.92 10.51
N ALA A 193 12.36 13.89 10.72
CA ALA A 193 11.21 14.09 9.85
C ALA A 193 11.66 14.40 8.40
N GLY A 194 12.69 15.24 8.23
CA GLY A 194 13.30 15.50 6.92
C GLY A 194 13.91 14.24 6.27
N GLU A 195 14.51 13.35 7.07
CA GLU A 195 15.02 12.06 6.59
C GLU A 195 13.87 11.17 6.08
N SER A 196 12.75 11.09 6.82
CA SER A 196 11.56 10.32 6.39
C SER A 196 10.96 10.86 5.08
N VAL A 197 10.94 12.18 4.89
CA VAL A 197 10.49 12.79 3.63
C VAL A 197 11.41 12.40 2.48
N ALA A 198 12.73 12.46 2.66
CA ALA A 198 13.69 12.07 1.64
C ALA A 198 13.61 10.56 1.31
N GLU A 199 13.34 9.71 2.30
CA GLU A 199 13.11 8.28 2.09
C GLU A 199 11.84 8.02 1.29
N ALA A 200 10.76 8.72 1.59
CA ALA A 200 9.51 8.63 0.83
C ALA A 200 9.72 9.07 -0.65
N GLN A 201 10.51 10.12 -0.89
CA GLN A 201 10.86 10.57 -2.24
C GLN A 201 11.67 9.50 -2.99
N LEU A 202 12.63 8.84 -2.32
CA LEU A 202 13.39 7.74 -2.91
C LEU A 202 12.47 6.56 -3.27
N ASN A 203 11.56 6.19 -2.39
CA ASN A 203 10.62 5.10 -2.64
C ASN A 203 9.68 5.43 -3.82
N LEU A 204 9.22 6.67 -3.95
CA LEU A 204 8.44 7.12 -5.10
C LEU A 204 9.24 7.04 -6.41
N ALA A 205 10.50 7.48 -6.39
CA ALA A 205 11.37 7.40 -7.57
C ALA A 205 11.61 5.94 -7.99
N ARG A 206 11.84 5.03 -7.04
CA ARG A 206 11.98 3.59 -7.30
C ARG A 206 10.69 2.95 -7.83
N LEU A 207 9.54 3.36 -7.31
CA LEU A 207 8.24 2.91 -7.80
C LEU A 207 8.03 3.33 -9.26
N ASN A 208 8.33 4.58 -9.61
CA ASN A 208 8.23 5.06 -10.98
C ASN A 208 9.21 4.31 -11.92
N LEU A 209 10.42 4.02 -11.46
CA LEU A 209 11.36 3.19 -12.20
C LEU A 209 10.82 1.77 -12.41
N SER A 210 10.14 1.18 -11.42
CA SER A 210 9.55 -0.15 -11.58
C SER A 210 8.44 -0.18 -12.64
N TYR A 211 7.76 0.92 -12.87
CA TYR A 211 6.71 1.03 -13.90
C TYR A 211 7.24 1.12 -15.33
N THR A 212 8.55 1.29 -15.51
CA THR A 212 9.17 1.21 -16.86
C THR A 212 9.23 -0.21 -17.40
N VAL A 213 9.13 -1.22 -16.54
CA VAL A 213 9.04 -2.63 -16.92
C VAL A 213 7.59 -3.08 -16.79
N ILE A 214 6.94 -3.30 -17.92
CA ILE A 214 5.53 -3.68 -17.97
C ILE A 214 5.43 -5.18 -18.06
N VAL A 215 4.73 -5.79 -17.09
CA VAL A 215 4.60 -7.23 -16.96
C VAL A 215 3.14 -7.69 -17.15
N ALA A 216 2.97 -8.94 -17.55
CA ALA A 216 1.66 -9.58 -17.65
C ALA A 216 0.98 -9.66 -16.27
N THR A 217 -0.28 -9.27 -16.19
CA THR A 217 -1.08 -9.25 -14.95
C THR A 217 -1.81 -10.57 -14.69
N CYS A 218 -2.06 -11.36 -15.73
CA CYS A 218 -2.69 -12.69 -15.69
C CYS A 218 -2.04 -13.61 -16.71
N ASP A 219 -2.33 -14.91 -16.61
CA ASP A 219 -2.00 -15.91 -17.62
C ASP A 219 -2.99 -15.79 -18.78
N GLY A 220 -2.52 -16.01 -20.02
CA GLY A 220 -3.40 -15.94 -21.16
C GLY A 220 -2.69 -15.72 -22.49
N VAL A 221 -3.45 -15.41 -23.52
CA VAL A 221 -2.96 -15.19 -24.88
C VAL A 221 -2.93 -13.69 -25.18
N MET A 222 -1.79 -13.21 -25.68
CA MET A 222 -1.65 -11.81 -26.13
C MET A 222 -2.55 -11.54 -27.32
N GLY A 223 -3.18 -10.38 -27.34
CA GLY A 223 -3.84 -9.86 -28.52
C GLY A 223 -2.82 -9.33 -29.56
N ARG A 224 -3.35 -8.74 -30.63
CA ARG A 224 -2.53 -8.05 -31.62
C ARG A 224 -1.83 -6.86 -30.99
N LYS A 225 -0.56 -6.65 -31.32
CA LYS A 225 0.20 -5.48 -30.88
C LYS A 225 -0.06 -4.28 -31.82
N ASP A 226 -0.43 -3.15 -31.22
CA ASP A 226 -0.64 -1.90 -31.95
C ASP A 226 0.45 -0.87 -31.60
N ILE A 227 1.57 -1.32 -31.03
CA ILE A 227 2.69 -0.49 -30.58
C ILE A 227 4.00 -0.89 -31.29
N HIS A 228 4.94 0.07 -31.37
CA HIS A 228 6.23 -0.13 -32.01
C HIS A 228 7.37 0.36 -31.12
N GLU A 229 8.54 -0.24 -31.26
CA GLU A 229 9.76 0.24 -30.60
C GLU A 229 10.10 1.66 -31.09
N GLY A 230 10.56 2.51 -30.16
CA GLY A 230 10.79 3.94 -30.42
C GLY A 230 9.52 4.81 -30.36
N GLN A 231 8.34 4.25 -30.16
CA GLN A 231 7.10 5.00 -29.99
C GLN A 231 7.04 5.68 -28.62
N LEU A 232 6.64 6.95 -28.59
CA LEU A 232 6.31 7.66 -27.33
C LEU A 232 4.95 7.20 -26.82
N VAL A 233 4.88 6.82 -25.55
CA VAL A 233 3.65 6.44 -24.86
C VAL A 233 3.35 7.36 -23.68
N GLN A 234 2.06 7.52 -23.37
CA GLN A 234 1.57 8.40 -22.29
C GLN A 234 0.91 7.57 -21.17
N PRO A 235 0.90 8.05 -19.92
CA PRO A 235 0.22 7.36 -18.82
C PRO A 235 -1.25 7.08 -19.16
N GLY A 236 -1.69 5.84 -18.90
CA GLY A 236 -3.05 5.38 -19.23
C GLY A 236 -3.21 4.83 -20.65
N GLN A 237 -2.23 5.01 -21.54
CA GLN A 237 -2.29 4.46 -22.89
C GLN A 237 -2.22 2.93 -22.84
N MET A 238 -3.13 2.29 -23.56
CA MET A 238 -3.16 0.83 -23.72
C MET A 238 -2.04 0.41 -24.67
N LEU A 239 -1.24 -0.57 -24.24
CA LEU A 239 -0.12 -1.12 -24.99
C LEU A 239 -0.46 -2.47 -25.61
N ALA A 240 -1.20 -3.28 -24.89
CA ALA A 240 -1.58 -4.63 -25.30
C ALA A 240 -2.85 -5.08 -24.58
N ARG A 241 -3.37 -6.24 -24.97
CA ARG A 241 -4.48 -6.92 -24.33
C ARG A 241 -4.08 -8.36 -24.07
N ILE A 242 -4.47 -8.89 -22.92
CA ILE A 242 -4.37 -10.31 -22.60
C ILE A 242 -5.77 -10.88 -22.56
N VAL A 243 -6.00 -11.93 -23.30
CA VAL A 243 -7.21 -12.76 -23.24
C VAL A 243 -6.95 -13.84 -22.21
N ASP A 244 -7.67 -13.81 -21.08
CA ASP A 244 -7.50 -14.76 -19.99
C ASP A 244 -7.93 -16.16 -20.42
N ASP A 245 -7.14 -17.18 -20.05
CA ASP A 245 -7.43 -18.58 -20.37
C ASP A 245 -8.37 -19.25 -19.37
N ASN A 246 -8.52 -18.67 -18.16
CA ASN A 246 -9.19 -19.35 -17.06
C ASN A 246 -10.71 -19.23 -17.11
N ASP A 247 -11.25 -18.11 -17.59
CA ASP A 247 -12.67 -17.82 -17.56
C ASP A 247 -13.24 -17.71 -18.97
N VAL A 248 -13.99 -18.74 -19.37
CA VAL A 248 -14.71 -18.79 -20.65
C VAL A 248 -16.20 -18.93 -20.35
N TRP A 249 -17.01 -18.08 -20.95
CA TRP A 249 -18.46 -18.20 -20.87
C TRP A 249 -19.11 -18.00 -22.23
N VAL A 250 -20.29 -18.58 -22.39
CA VAL A 250 -21.11 -18.42 -23.60
C VAL A 250 -22.27 -17.49 -23.30
N VAL A 251 -22.44 -16.47 -24.11
CA VAL A 251 -23.61 -15.60 -24.10
C VAL A 251 -24.49 -16.03 -25.25
N ALA A 252 -25.65 -16.60 -24.94
CA ALA A 252 -26.63 -17.05 -25.90
C ALA A 252 -27.85 -16.10 -25.85
N ASN A 253 -28.22 -15.56 -27.00
CA ASN A 253 -29.37 -14.67 -27.11
C ASN A 253 -30.60 -15.53 -27.52
N TYR A 254 -31.65 -15.49 -26.70
CA TYR A 254 -32.91 -16.17 -26.94
C TYR A 254 -34.01 -15.15 -27.20
N ARG A 255 -35.01 -15.56 -28.00
CA ARG A 255 -36.22 -14.73 -28.17
C ARG A 255 -37.09 -14.84 -26.92
N GLU A 256 -37.85 -13.80 -26.60
CA GLU A 256 -38.75 -13.73 -25.45
C GLU A 256 -39.72 -14.94 -25.41
N THR A 257 -40.20 -15.40 -26.57
CA THR A 257 -41.11 -16.57 -26.71
C THR A 257 -40.46 -17.90 -26.36
N GLN A 258 -39.14 -17.95 -26.20
CA GLN A 258 -38.37 -19.16 -25.89
C GLN A 258 -37.97 -19.20 -24.39
N MET A 259 -38.27 -18.18 -23.63
CA MET A 259 -37.82 -18.03 -22.24
C MET A 259 -38.50 -19.00 -21.25
N ASP A 260 -39.73 -19.46 -21.55
CA ASP A 260 -40.49 -20.35 -20.67
C ASP A 260 -39.77 -21.69 -20.39
N GLY A 261 -38.92 -22.12 -21.29
CA GLY A 261 -38.14 -23.38 -21.18
C GLY A 261 -36.79 -23.20 -20.48
N ILE A 262 -36.30 -21.97 -20.21
CA ILE A 262 -34.96 -21.70 -19.75
C ILE A 262 -34.98 -21.42 -18.23
N THR A 263 -34.27 -22.24 -17.45
CA THR A 263 -34.12 -22.05 -16.00
C THR A 263 -32.68 -22.24 -15.57
N VAL A 264 -32.29 -21.54 -14.52
CA VAL A 264 -30.95 -21.63 -13.94
C VAL A 264 -30.67 -23.09 -13.50
N GLY A 265 -29.51 -23.64 -13.91
CA GLY A 265 -29.07 -24.97 -13.55
C GLY A 265 -29.38 -26.04 -14.59
N LYS A 266 -30.04 -25.72 -15.71
CA LYS A 266 -30.19 -26.69 -16.84
C LYS A 266 -28.84 -26.87 -17.56
N SER A 267 -28.61 -28.10 -18.01
CA SER A 267 -27.50 -28.44 -18.90
C SER A 267 -27.73 -27.83 -20.28
N VAL A 268 -26.68 -27.31 -20.86
CA VAL A 268 -26.67 -26.69 -22.20
C VAL A 268 -25.54 -27.34 -23.00
N ASP A 269 -25.88 -27.80 -24.21
CA ASP A 269 -24.90 -28.24 -25.17
C ASP A 269 -24.65 -27.13 -26.19
N PHE A 270 -23.39 -26.84 -26.47
CA PHE A 270 -23.02 -25.88 -27.52
C PHE A 270 -21.93 -26.46 -28.41
N THR A 271 -21.97 -26.12 -29.69
CA THR A 271 -20.91 -26.40 -30.67
C THR A 271 -20.34 -25.09 -31.15
N ALA A 272 -19.02 -24.98 -31.18
CA ALA A 272 -18.32 -23.85 -31.78
C ALA A 272 -17.71 -24.30 -33.10
N ASP A 273 -17.98 -23.54 -34.17
CA ASP A 273 -17.39 -23.76 -35.50
C ASP A 273 -16.03 -23.06 -35.63
#